data_24e11302b6d56e64d5bbef71164b51e1
#
_entry.id   24e11302b6d56e64d5bbef71164b51e1
#
_cell.length_a   1.000
_cell.length_b   1.000
_cell.length_c   1.000
_cell.angle_alpha   90.00
_cell.angle_beta   90.00
_cell.angle_gamma   90.00
#
_symmetry.space_group_name_H-M   'P 1'
#
loop_
_entity.id
_entity.type
_entity.pdbx_description
1 polymer ?
#
loop_
_entity_poly.entity_id
_entity_poly.type
_entity_poly.pdbx_seq_one_letter_code
_entity_poly.pdbx_strand_id
1 'polypeptide(L)'
;LMESFDIIVVGEIKGDEAAELSYATYTGSQAMTTVHSNSAEEGYEKLIDYGLDAQPNRTREHFAKQLKALNTVVFVKNYKIKQILEEDGFDKVNGNYIFKEVQV
;
A
#
# COMPACT_ATOMS: atom_id res chain seq x y z
N LEU A 1 -2.98 -6.81 -24.05
CA LEU A 1 -2.56 -7.03 -23.57
C LEU A 1 -2.10 -6.97 -22.87
N MET A 2 -2.24 -6.66 -22.73
CA MET A 2 -1.51 -6.78 -22.19
C MET A 2 -1.03 -7.34 -21.57
N GLU A 3 -0.72 -7.48 -21.87
CA GLU A 3 -0.25 -8.11 -21.48
C GLU A 3 0.37 -8.00 -20.67
N SER A 4 0.37 -7.68 -20.81
CA SER A 4 1.14 -8.31 -20.00
C SER A 4 2.09 -7.55 -19.14
N PHE A 5 1.83 -6.44 -18.63
CA PHE A 5 2.60 -5.83 -17.57
C PHE A 5 2.10 -6.36 -16.25
N ASP A 6 2.95 -7.10 -15.58
CA ASP A 6 2.60 -7.67 -14.31
C ASP A 6 2.98 -6.77 -13.14
N ILE A 7 3.88 -5.80 -13.38
CA ILE A 7 4.37 -4.93 -12.31
C ILE A 7 4.33 -3.48 -12.77
N ILE A 8 3.73 -2.64 -11.94
CA ILE A 8 3.74 -1.19 -12.13
C ILE A 8 4.65 -0.61 -11.05
N VAL A 9 5.59 0.22 -11.48
CA VAL A 9 6.51 0.88 -10.55
C VAL A 9 6.19 2.35 -10.52
N VAL A 10 5.86 2.85 -9.32
CA VAL A 10 5.63 4.27 -9.09
C VAL A 10 6.75 4.76 -8.19
N GLY A 11 7.48 5.79 -8.63
CA GLY A 11 8.69 6.22 -7.95
C GLY A 11 8.47 6.62 -6.50
N GLU A 12 7.51 7.50 -6.27
CA GLU A 12 7.17 7.92 -4.91
C GLU A 12 5.74 8.41 -4.89
N ILE A 13 5.00 7.98 -3.86
CA ILE A 13 3.63 8.46 -3.66
C ILE A 13 3.66 9.68 -2.75
N LYS A 14 3.08 10.77 -3.23
CA LYS A 14 3.00 12.02 -2.45
C LYS A 14 1.57 12.56 -2.36
N GLY A 15 0.62 11.96 -3.09
CA GLY A 15 -0.75 12.47 -3.13
C GLY A 15 -1.65 11.63 -4.00
N ASP A 16 -2.26 12.25 -5.00
CA ASP A 16 -3.34 11.68 -5.81
C ASP A 16 -2.99 10.37 -6.50
N GLU A 17 -1.71 10.16 -6.82
CA GLU A 17 -1.30 8.92 -7.47
C GLU A 17 -1.58 7.67 -6.62
N ALA A 18 -1.86 7.84 -5.32
CA ALA A 18 -2.24 6.72 -4.47
C ALA A 18 -3.56 6.10 -4.91
N ALA A 19 -4.53 6.93 -5.36
CA ALA A 19 -5.80 6.41 -5.84
C ALA A 19 -5.61 5.61 -7.12
N GLU A 20 -4.76 6.09 -8.03
CA GLU A 20 -4.47 5.37 -9.27
C GLU A 20 -3.75 4.05 -8.98
N LEU A 21 -2.80 4.07 -8.05
CA LEU A 21 -2.07 2.87 -7.65
C LEU A 21 -3.04 1.83 -7.08
N SER A 22 -3.94 2.25 -6.19
CA SER A 22 -4.86 1.30 -5.57
C SER A 22 -5.81 0.71 -6.60
N TYR A 23 -6.28 1.50 -7.57
CA TYR A 23 -7.14 0.98 -8.62
C TYR A 23 -6.38 -0.01 -9.50
N ALA A 24 -5.14 0.29 -9.86
CA ALA A 24 -4.33 -0.60 -10.68
C ALA A 24 -4.10 -1.95 -9.99
N THR A 25 -3.80 -1.92 -8.70
CA THR A 25 -3.61 -3.16 -7.94
C THR A 25 -4.92 -3.93 -7.80
N TYR A 26 -6.03 -3.22 -7.63
CA TYR A 26 -7.34 -3.84 -7.55
C TYR A 26 -7.69 -4.61 -8.83
N THR A 27 -7.28 -4.09 -9.99
CA THR A 27 -7.56 -4.72 -11.27
C THR A 27 -6.56 -5.81 -11.65
N GLY A 28 -5.68 -6.17 -10.73
CA GLY A 28 -4.80 -7.33 -10.89
C GLY A 28 -3.35 -7.03 -11.22
N SER A 29 -2.98 -5.76 -11.38
CA SER A 29 -1.60 -5.41 -11.63
C SER A 29 -0.79 -5.49 -10.33
N GLN A 30 0.42 -6.01 -10.43
CA GLN A 30 1.36 -5.91 -9.32
C GLN A 30 1.98 -4.52 -9.35
N ALA A 31 2.33 -4.01 -8.18
CA ALA A 31 2.88 -2.67 -8.08
C ALA A 31 3.99 -2.61 -7.05
N MET A 32 4.91 -1.68 -7.27
CA MET A 32 5.99 -1.38 -6.35
C MET A 32 6.08 0.13 -6.25
N THR A 33 6.14 0.65 -5.05
CA THR A 33 6.23 2.10 -4.84
C THR A 33 6.99 2.41 -3.57
N THR A 34 7.32 3.67 -3.37
CA THR A 34 7.91 4.14 -2.13
C THR A 34 7.08 5.28 -1.57
N VAL A 35 7.13 5.43 -0.26
CA VAL A 35 6.48 6.54 0.44
C VAL A 35 7.34 6.89 1.66
N HIS A 36 7.46 8.17 1.95
CA HIS A 36 8.18 8.60 3.15
C HIS A 36 7.29 8.44 4.38
N SER A 37 7.83 7.81 5.42
CA SER A 37 7.10 7.59 6.66
C SER A 37 8.09 7.32 7.80
N ASN A 38 7.58 7.27 9.02
CA ASN A 38 8.40 6.99 10.20
C ASN A 38 8.36 5.52 10.61
N SER A 39 7.51 4.72 9.98
CA SER A 39 7.41 3.29 10.25
C SER A 39 6.76 2.59 9.06
N ALA A 40 6.82 1.26 9.04
CA ALA A 40 6.18 0.47 7.98
C ALA A 40 4.67 0.65 8.00
N GLU A 41 4.06 0.58 9.18
CA GLU A 41 2.61 0.75 9.31
C GLU A 41 2.18 2.15 8.87
N GLU A 42 2.93 3.19 9.25
CA GLU A 42 2.61 4.55 8.86
C GLU A 42 2.66 4.72 7.34
N GLY A 43 3.59 4.05 6.68
CA GLY A 43 3.69 4.10 5.23
C GLY A 43 2.41 3.59 4.57
N TYR A 44 1.90 2.46 5.04
CA TYR A 44 0.66 1.90 4.53
C TYR A 44 -0.51 2.84 4.80
N GLU A 45 -0.57 3.42 6.02
CA GLU A 45 -1.62 4.38 6.38
C GLU A 45 -1.60 5.61 5.49
N LYS A 46 -0.40 6.09 5.15
CA LYS A 46 -0.28 7.24 4.27
C LYS A 46 -0.87 6.99 2.89
N LEU A 47 -0.69 5.79 2.34
CA LEU A 47 -1.28 5.46 1.05
C LEU A 47 -2.79 5.55 1.11
N ILE A 48 -3.39 5.05 2.18
CA ILE A 48 -4.84 5.14 2.37
C ILE A 48 -5.28 6.59 2.52
N ASP A 49 -4.56 7.38 3.31
CA ASP A 49 -4.89 8.78 3.53
C ASP A 49 -4.81 9.59 2.24
N TYR A 50 -3.80 9.37 1.43
CA TYR A 50 -3.69 10.02 0.13
C TYR A 50 -4.85 9.64 -0.79
N GLY A 51 -5.26 8.35 -0.75
CA GLY A 51 -6.42 7.92 -1.52
C GLY A 51 -7.68 8.61 -1.08
N LEU A 52 -7.89 8.75 0.22
CA LEU A 52 -9.07 9.43 0.75
C LEU A 52 -9.05 10.93 0.43
N ASP A 53 -7.88 11.56 0.43
CA ASP A 53 -7.76 12.96 0.03
C ASP A 53 -8.15 13.15 -1.44
N ALA A 54 -7.77 12.23 -2.30
CA ALA A 54 -8.10 12.29 -3.73
C ALA A 54 -9.56 11.96 -3.98
N GLN A 55 -10.15 11.07 -3.19
CA GLN A 55 -11.52 10.60 -3.37
C GLN A 55 -12.24 10.60 -2.02
N PRO A 56 -12.59 11.79 -1.49
CA PRO A 56 -13.09 11.89 -0.11
C PRO A 56 -14.45 11.25 0.13
N ASN A 57 -15.17 10.89 -0.93
CA ASN A 57 -16.44 10.17 -0.79
C ASN A 57 -16.27 8.65 -0.69
N ARG A 58 -15.04 8.15 -0.73
CA ARG A 58 -14.75 6.74 -0.52
C ARG A 58 -14.43 6.49 0.95
N THR A 59 -14.37 5.21 1.31
CA THR A 59 -14.07 4.83 2.69
C THR A 59 -12.64 4.31 2.81
N ARG A 60 -12.15 4.31 4.04
CA ARG A 60 -10.86 3.72 4.36
C ARG A 60 -10.82 2.25 3.93
N GLU A 61 -11.89 1.49 4.22
CA GLU A 61 -11.97 0.09 3.84
C GLU A 61 -11.87 -0.10 2.33
N HIS A 62 -12.45 0.83 1.56
CA HIS A 62 -12.38 0.78 0.11
C HIS A 62 -10.92 0.76 -0.37
N PHE A 63 -10.10 1.68 0.14
CA PHE A 63 -8.70 1.74 -0.27
C PHE A 63 -7.88 0.59 0.29
N ALA A 64 -8.16 0.16 1.52
CA ALA A 64 -7.48 -0.99 2.09
C ALA A 64 -7.68 -2.24 1.25
N LYS A 65 -8.91 -2.46 0.78
CA LYS A 65 -9.21 -3.60 -0.09
C LYS A 65 -8.55 -3.48 -1.45
N GLN A 66 -8.50 -2.27 -2.01
CA GLN A 66 -7.84 -2.06 -3.29
C GLN A 66 -6.34 -2.28 -3.20
N LEU A 67 -5.74 -1.93 -2.08
CA LEU A 67 -4.30 -2.08 -1.87
C LEU A 67 -3.90 -3.51 -1.48
N LYS A 68 -4.81 -4.45 -1.57
CA LYS A 68 -4.58 -5.85 -1.21
C LYS A 68 -3.34 -6.43 -1.87
N ALA A 69 -3.05 -6.05 -3.10
CA ALA A 69 -1.89 -6.58 -3.81
C ALA A 69 -0.57 -6.05 -3.27
N LEU A 70 -0.59 -4.97 -2.50
CA LEU A 70 0.59 -4.48 -1.80
C LEU A 70 0.68 -5.18 -0.45
N ASN A 71 1.05 -6.43 -0.50
CA ASN A 71 0.99 -7.30 0.67
C ASN A 71 2.28 -7.34 1.49
N THR A 72 3.28 -6.58 1.07
CA THR A 72 4.57 -6.54 1.75
C THR A 72 5.01 -5.09 1.87
N VAL A 73 5.39 -4.69 3.07
CA VAL A 73 5.89 -3.35 3.36
C VAL A 73 7.29 -3.48 3.93
N VAL A 74 8.24 -2.78 3.32
CA VAL A 74 9.63 -2.80 3.76
C VAL A 74 9.99 -1.40 4.25
N PHE A 75 10.37 -1.30 5.52
CA PHE A 75 10.80 -0.03 6.11
C PHE A 75 12.31 0.04 6.12
N VAL A 76 12.84 1.08 5.46
CA VAL A 76 14.29 1.29 5.33
C VAL A 76 14.66 2.58 6.04
N LYS A 77 15.69 2.53 6.87
CA LYS A 77 16.20 3.71 7.55
C LYS A 77 17.72 3.62 7.60
N ASN A 78 18.41 4.73 7.28
CA ASN A 78 19.87 4.79 7.27
C ASN A 78 20.47 3.70 6.39
N TYR A 79 19.86 3.46 5.21
CA TYR A 79 20.30 2.48 4.22
C TYR A 79 20.26 1.03 4.73
N LYS A 80 19.44 0.77 5.76
CA LYS A 80 19.27 -0.57 6.30
C LYS A 80 17.79 -0.90 6.39
N ILE A 81 17.46 -2.17 6.13
CA ILE A 81 16.10 -2.65 6.34
C ILE A 81 15.87 -2.80 7.83
N LYS A 82 14.89 -2.08 8.36
CA LYS A 82 14.56 -2.08 9.77
C LYS A 82 13.37 -2.98 10.09
N GLN A 83 12.44 -3.12 9.15
CA GLN A 83 11.22 -3.87 9.41
C GLN A 83 10.63 -4.33 8.09
N ILE A 84 10.11 -5.55 8.07
CA ILE A 84 9.35 -6.08 6.94
C ILE A 84 8.02 -6.56 7.49
N LEU A 85 6.92 -6.09 6.91
CA LEU A 85 5.58 -6.53 7.27
C LEU A 85 4.96 -7.26 6.09
N GLU A 86 4.28 -8.37 6.38
CA GLU A 86 3.48 -9.08 5.39
C GLU A 86 2.02 -9.10 5.82
N GLU A 87 1.12 -9.04 4.85
CA GLU A 87 -0.31 -9.09 5.10
C GLU A 87 -0.68 -10.44 5.70
N ASP A 88 -1.50 -10.44 6.75
CA ASP A 88 -1.87 -11.62 7.51
C ASP A 88 -3.36 -11.65 7.86
N GLY A 89 -4.19 -11.07 7.03
CA GLY A 89 -5.63 -11.09 7.22
C GLY A 89 -6.24 -9.70 7.18
N PHE A 90 -7.54 -9.65 7.35
CA PHE A 90 -8.29 -8.40 7.28
C PHE A 90 -9.14 -8.23 8.53
N ASP A 91 -8.99 -7.09 9.19
CA ASP A 91 -9.80 -6.71 10.35
C ASP A 91 -11.02 -5.94 9.87
N LYS A 92 -12.17 -6.62 9.86
CA LYS A 92 -13.42 -6.01 9.40
C LYS A 92 -13.93 -4.91 10.33
N VAL A 93 -13.57 -4.97 11.60
CA VAL A 93 -14.02 -3.98 12.57
C VAL A 93 -13.37 -2.62 12.30
N ASN A 94 -12.08 -2.62 12.07
CA ASN A 94 -11.31 -1.39 11.84
C ASN A 94 -11.10 -1.07 10.36
N GLY A 95 -11.48 -1.97 9.46
CA GLY A 95 -11.34 -1.76 8.02
C GLY A 95 -9.89 -1.77 7.53
N ASN A 96 -9.03 -2.53 8.17
CA ASN A 96 -7.60 -2.58 7.85
C ASN A 96 -7.14 -4.00 7.63
N TYR A 97 -6.09 -4.15 6.82
CA TYR A 97 -5.36 -5.39 6.80
C TYR A 97 -4.50 -5.50 8.06
N ILE A 98 -4.37 -6.71 8.55
CA ILE A 98 -3.50 -7.05 9.66
C ILE A 98 -2.16 -7.46 9.06
N PHE A 99 -1.08 -6.92 9.59
CA PHE A 99 0.26 -7.27 9.14
C PHE A 99 1.00 -8.02 10.23
N LYS A 100 1.84 -8.94 9.82
CA LYS A 100 2.77 -9.61 10.73
C LYS A 100 4.18 -9.19 10.38
N GLU A 101 5.02 -9.10 11.38
CA GLU A 101 6.42 -8.77 11.16
C GLU A 101 7.18 -10.01 10.72
N VAL A 102 8.00 -9.85 9.68
CA VAL A 102 8.86 -10.89 9.17
C VAL A 102 10.26 -10.64 9.73
N GLN A 103 10.94 -11.70 10.09
CA GLN A 103 12.30 -11.59 10.62
C GLN A 103 13.23 -11.04 9.54
N VAL A 104 13.97 -9.98 9.90
CA VAL A 104 14.91 -9.34 9.00
C VAL A 104 16.26 -10.06 9.05
#